data_0567699edf1ee8694b91b6aea1b34dfb
#
_entry.id   0567699edf1ee8694b91b6aea1b34dfb
#
_cell.length_a   1.000
_cell.length_b   1.000
_cell.length_c   1.000
_cell.angle_alpha   90.00
_cell.angle_beta   90.00
_cell.angle_gamma   90.00
#
_symmetry.space_group_name_H-M   'P 1'
#
loop_
_entity.id
_entity.type
_entity.pdbx_description
1 polymer ?
#
loop_
_entity_poly.entity_id
_entity_poly.type
_entity_poly.pdbx_seq_one_letter_code
_entity_poly.pdbx_strand_id
1 'polypeptide(L)'
;MSDQSSVFVEVTAADGHVFSAYVAGDPDAPASIVVVQEIFGVNAHIRSVVDRYAQLGYLAIAPALFDRAERGVDLDYTDEGMKAGFAVREQIDWVTTTVDVAAAADHVRRDRPVGVVGFCYGGGVAWLCANEMRIDAVVGYYGGQIHQFITRVPKCPILLHFGETDHMIPASDIDDVRAAYPDIPIYVYPGAGHGFNCDIRASYDPGASAQAQDRTNEFLATYLGTR
;
A
#
# COMPACT_ATOMS: atom_id res chain seq x y z
N MET A 1 -6.63 -22.18 17.60
CA MET A 1 -5.76 -21.48 16.61
C MET A 1 -6.34 -21.84 15.26
N SER A 2 -7.12 -20.93 14.65
CA SER A 2 -7.61 -21.11 13.29
C SER A 2 -6.41 -21.13 12.36
N ASP A 3 -6.33 -22.14 11.52
CA ASP A 3 -5.35 -22.24 10.43
C ASP A 3 -5.59 -21.04 9.50
N GLN A 4 -4.78 -19.97 9.64
CA GLN A 4 -4.86 -18.78 8.79
C GLN A 4 -4.18 -19.14 7.46
N SER A 5 -4.91 -19.89 6.60
CA SER A 5 -4.39 -20.24 5.29
C SER A 5 -4.26 -18.99 4.41
N SER A 6 -3.04 -18.66 4.02
CA SER A 6 -2.77 -17.69 2.97
C SER A 6 -2.81 -18.39 1.60
N VAL A 7 -3.34 -17.71 0.59
CA VAL A 7 -3.53 -18.29 -0.74
C VAL A 7 -3.45 -17.23 -1.84
N PHE A 8 -2.97 -17.62 -3.01
CA PHE A 8 -3.16 -16.81 -4.21
C PHE A 8 -4.52 -17.12 -4.84
N VAL A 9 -5.24 -16.08 -5.22
CA VAL A 9 -6.52 -16.13 -5.93
C VAL A 9 -6.45 -15.35 -7.23
N GLU A 10 -7.32 -15.63 -8.19
CA GLU A 10 -7.52 -14.78 -9.36
C GLU A 10 -8.64 -13.77 -9.09
N VAL A 11 -8.41 -12.52 -9.45
CA VAL A 11 -9.37 -11.42 -9.34
C VAL A 11 -9.56 -10.84 -10.74
N THR A 12 -10.81 -10.50 -11.09
CA THR A 12 -11.14 -9.86 -12.36
C THR A 12 -11.50 -8.40 -12.13
N ALA A 13 -10.78 -7.51 -12.78
CA ALA A 13 -11.03 -6.07 -12.75
C ALA A 13 -12.22 -5.68 -13.65
N ALA A 14 -12.75 -4.48 -13.46
CA ALA A 14 -13.93 -3.99 -14.17
C ALA A 14 -13.72 -3.87 -15.70
N ASP A 15 -12.47 -3.73 -16.15
CA ASP A 15 -12.09 -3.70 -17.56
C ASP A 15 -11.84 -5.10 -18.17
N GLY A 16 -12.06 -6.17 -17.38
CA GLY A 16 -11.88 -7.55 -17.79
C GLY A 16 -10.46 -8.09 -17.59
N HIS A 17 -9.52 -7.27 -17.08
CA HIS A 17 -8.19 -7.77 -16.73
C HIS A 17 -8.27 -8.77 -15.58
N VAL A 18 -7.57 -9.91 -15.73
CA VAL A 18 -7.47 -10.95 -14.69
C VAL A 18 -6.05 -10.93 -14.12
N PHE A 19 -5.93 -10.77 -12.82
CA PHE A 19 -4.66 -10.72 -12.10
C PHE A 19 -4.66 -11.62 -10.87
N SER A 20 -3.47 -11.98 -10.41
CA SER A 20 -3.27 -12.74 -9.19
C SER A 20 -3.32 -11.81 -7.97
N ALA A 21 -3.83 -12.30 -6.84
CA ALA A 21 -3.79 -11.57 -5.58
C ALA A 21 -3.47 -12.53 -4.42
N TYR A 22 -2.60 -12.10 -3.50
CA TYR A 22 -2.30 -12.85 -2.29
C TYR A 22 -3.27 -12.45 -1.17
N VAL A 23 -3.95 -13.43 -0.58
CA VAL A 23 -4.98 -13.22 0.45
C VAL A 23 -4.62 -13.98 1.71
N ALA A 24 -4.80 -13.35 2.88
CA ALA A 24 -4.70 -14.01 4.17
C ALA A 24 -5.69 -13.40 5.18
N GLY A 25 -6.06 -14.18 6.16
CA GLY A 25 -6.94 -13.77 7.26
C GLY A 25 -8.30 -14.45 7.26
N ASP A 26 -9.09 -14.15 8.29
CA ASP A 26 -10.42 -14.71 8.46
C ASP A 26 -11.40 -14.09 7.44
N PRO A 27 -12.09 -14.90 6.62
CA PRO A 27 -13.14 -14.42 5.74
C PRO A 27 -14.27 -13.65 6.44
N ASP A 28 -14.45 -13.85 7.74
CA ASP A 28 -15.45 -13.17 8.56
C ASP A 28 -14.86 -12.03 9.42
N ALA A 29 -13.62 -11.61 9.17
CA ALA A 29 -12.98 -10.47 9.82
C ALA A 29 -13.87 -9.21 9.74
N PRO A 30 -13.89 -8.34 10.76
CA PRO A 30 -14.77 -7.16 10.80
C PRO A 30 -14.39 -6.07 9.81
N ALA A 31 -13.15 -6.07 9.31
CA ALA A 31 -12.64 -5.12 8.33
C ALA A 31 -11.62 -5.78 7.40
N SER A 32 -11.34 -5.14 6.28
CA SER A 32 -10.38 -5.64 5.29
C SER A 32 -9.31 -4.60 4.96
N ILE A 33 -8.12 -5.08 4.53
CA ILE A 33 -7.00 -4.24 4.11
C ILE A 33 -6.53 -4.67 2.72
N VAL A 34 -6.41 -3.72 1.81
CA VAL A 34 -5.67 -3.90 0.55
C VAL A 34 -4.26 -3.39 0.75
N VAL A 35 -3.27 -4.26 0.59
CA VAL A 35 -1.83 -3.93 0.65
C VAL A 35 -1.33 -3.69 -0.76
N VAL A 36 -0.86 -2.49 -1.04
CA VAL A 36 -0.37 -2.10 -2.38
C VAL A 36 1.14 -2.17 -2.43
N GLN A 37 1.63 -2.97 -3.36
CA GLN A 37 3.04 -3.33 -3.55
C GLN A 37 3.95 -2.13 -3.85
N GLU A 38 5.24 -2.31 -3.59
CA GLU A 38 6.33 -1.50 -4.14
C GLU A 38 6.56 -1.86 -5.64
N ILE A 39 7.68 -1.42 -6.21
CA ILE A 39 8.08 -1.79 -7.59
C ILE A 39 8.62 -3.23 -7.72
N PHE A 40 8.55 -4.04 -6.69
CA PHE A 40 9.12 -5.40 -6.66
C PHE A 40 8.07 -6.52 -6.79
N GLY A 41 6.81 -6.17 -7.08
CA GLY A 41 5.72 -7.13 -7.15
C GLY A 41 5.18 -7.55 -5.77
N VAL A 42 4.34 -8.58 -5.77
CA VAL A 42 3.83 -9.21 -4.53
C VAL A 42 4.89 -10.19 -4.00
N ASN A 43 6.05 -9.62 -3.65
CA ASN A 43 7.22 -10.37 -3.18
C ASN A 43 7.07 -10.84 -1.71
N ALA A 44 8.11 -11.48 -1.19
CA ALA A 44 8.09 -12.03 0.18
C ALA A 44 7.77 -10.97 1.25
N HIS A 45 8.28 -9.73 1.11
CA HIS A 45 7.97 -8.65 2.05
C HIS A 45 6.49 -8.26 2.00
N ILE A 46 5.93 -8.02 0.82
CA ILE A 46 4.51 -7.65 0.68
C ILE A 46 3.60 -8.76 1.20
N ARG A 47 3.92 -10.03 0.93
CA ARG A 47 3.19 -11.17 1.51
C ARG A 47 3.26 -11.17 3.04
N SER A 48 4.45 -10.90 3.62
CA SER A 48 4.58 -10.81 5.08
C SER A 48 3.79 -9.66 5.69
N VAL A 49 3.62 -8.54 4.96
CA VAL A 49 2.74 -7.43 5.37
C VAL A 49 1.28 -7.88 5.39
N VAL A 50 0.82 -8.59 4.35
CA VAL A 50 -0.54 -9.16 4.31
C VAL A 50 -0.77 -10.10 5.48
N ASP A 51 0.16 -11.03 5.73
CA ASP A 51 0.07 -11.97 6.85
C ASP A 51 0.05 -11.27 8.21
N ARG A 52 0.76 -10.17 8.36
CA ARG A 52 0.76 -9.33 9.57
C ARG A 52 -0.61 -8.68 9.81
N TYR A 53 -1.26 -8.14 8.77
CA TYR A 53 -2.62 -7.62 8.89
C TYR A 53 -3.63 -8.73 9.20
N ALA A 54 -3.45 -9.91 8.64
CA ALA A 54 -4.26 -11.09 8.99
C ALA A 54 -4.13 -11.45 10.48
N GLN A 55 -2.91 -11.43 11.03
CA GLN A 55 -2.66 -11.65 12.47
C GLN A 55 -3.27 -10.57 13.36
N LEU A 56 -3.43 -9.35 12.85
CA LEU A 56 -4.13 -8.26 13.53
C LEU A 56 -5.67 -8.36 13.44
N GLY A 57 -6.20 -9.39 12.77
CA GLY A 57 -7.64 -9.66 12.69
C GLY A 57 -8.34 -9.05 11.47
N TYR A 58 -7.60 -8.62 10.45
CA TYR A 58 -8.15 -8.18 9.17
C TYR A 58 -8.21 -9.32 8.15
N LEU A 59 -9.13 -9.25 7.19
CA LEU A 59 -8.98 -9.96 5.92
C LEU A 59 -8.12 -9.09 5.00
N ALA A 60 -6.91 -9.56 4.66
CA ALA A 60 -5.95 -8.76 3.91
C ALA A 60 -5.70 -9.34 2.51
N ILE A 61 -5.52 -8.47 1.51
CA ILE A 61 -5.27 -8.83 0.11
C ILE A 61 -4.20 -7.93 -0.51
N ALA A 62 -3.29 -8.51 -1.29
CA ALA A 62 -2.33 -7.77 -2.10
C ALA A 62 -2.51 -8.12 -3.59
N PRO A 63 -3.05 -7.21 -4.42
CA PRO A 63 -3.15 -7.39 -5.87
C PRO A 63 -1.78 -7.36 -6.54
N ALA A 64 -1.52 -8.29 -7.45
CA ALA A 64 -0.32 -8.29 -8.29
C ALA A 64 -0.51 -7.26 -9.45
N LEU A 65 -0.27 -6.00 -9.16
CA LEU A 65 -0.52 -4.89 -10.09
C LEU A 65 0.32 -4.97 -11.37
N PHE A 66 1.44 -5.68 -11.30
CA PHE A 66 2.34 -5.86 -12.43
C PHE A 66 1.87 -6.92 -13.43
N ASP A 67 0.85 -7.72 -13.08
CA ASP A 67 0.23 -8.70 -13.99
C ASP A 67 -0.37 -8.06 -15.28
N ARG A 68 -0.55 -6.73 -15.29
CA ARG A 68 -0.93 -5.97 -16.50
C ARG A 68 0.17 -5.93 -17.56
N ALA A 69 1.42 -5.99 -17.17
CA ALA A 69 2.58 -5.99 -18.07
C ALA A 69 3.28 -7.34 -18.07
N GLU A 70 3.55 -7.89 -16.89
CA GLU A 70 4.25 -9.17 -16.71
C GLU A 70 3.69 -9.90 -15.49
N ARG A 71 3.24 -11.14 -15.71
CA ARG A 71 2.66 -11.96 -14.65
C ARG A 71 3.72 -12.57 -13.73
N GLY A 72 3.37 -12.64 -12.44
CA GLY A 72 4.17 -13.34 -11.45
C GLY A 72 5.47 -12.63 -11.09
N VAL A 73 5.53 -11.31 -11.22
CA VAL A 73 6.69 -10.51 -10.81
C VAL A 73 6.92 -10.62 -9.31
N ASP A 74 8.06 -11.19 -8.93
CA ASP A 74 8.54 -11.38 -7.54
C ASP A 74 10.04 -11.06 -7.51
N LEU A 75 10.38 -9.78 -7.30
CA LEU A 75 11.74 -9.27 -7.38
C LEU A 75 12.34 -9.09 -5.99
N ASP A 76 13.66 -9.26 -5.92
CA ASP A 76 14.46 -8.93 -4.74
C ASP A 76 14.81 -7.43 -4.69
N TYR A 77 15.46 -7.00 -3.59
CA TYR A 77 15.86 -5.60 -3.37
C TYR A 77 17.28 -5.30 -3.84
N THR A 78 17.77 -6.00 -4.85
CA THR A 78 19.05 -5.71 -5.53
C THR A 78 18.90 -4.56 -6.53
N ASP A 79 20.02 -4.04 -7.01
CA ASP A 79 20.03 -3.02 -8.08
C ASP A 79 19.39 -3.57 -9.37
N GLU A 80 19.61 -4.85 -9.68
CA GLU A 80 19.00 -5.55 -10.81
C GLU A 80 17.48 -5.66 -10.62
N GLY A 81 17.02 -6.08 -9.42
CA GLY A 81 15.60 -6.16 -9.09
C GLY A 81 14.93 -4.78 -9.18
N MET A 82 15.59 -3.75 -8.66
CA MET A 82 15.08 -2.38 -8.75
C MET A 82 14.95 -1.90 -10.20
N LYS A 83 15.97 -2.15 -11.04
CA LYS A 83 15.95 -1.81 -12.47
C LYS A 83 14.82 -2.55 -13.21
N ALA A 84 14.67 -3.84 -12.96
CA ALA A 84 13.59 -4.64 -13.54
C ALA A 84 12.22 -4.13 -13.09
N GLY A 85 12.05 -3.84 -11.81
CA GLY A 85 10.80 -3.31 -11.26
C GLY A 85 10.38 -1.97 -11.88
N PHE A 86 11.33 -1.05 -12.07
CA PHE A 86 11.04 0.20 -12.80
C PHE A 86 10.63 -0.07 -14.25
N ALA A 87 11.32 -0.97 -14.95
CA ALA A 87 11.00 -1.29 -16.34
C ALA A 87 9.60 -1.90 -16.51
N VAL A 88 9.13 -2.72 -15.58
CA VAL A 88 7.75 -3.22 -15.57
C VAL A 88 6.78 -2.10 -15.22
N ARG A 89 7.07 -1.29 -14.18
CA ARG A 89 6.23 -0.21 -13.73
C ARG A 89 5.95 0.83 -14.82
N GLU A 90 6.94 1.17 -15.65
CA GLU A 90 6.81 2.14 -16.75
C GLU A 90 5.80 1.71 -17.84
N GLN A 91 5.47 0.43 -17.91
CA GLN A 91 4.51 -0.11 -18.88
C GLN A 91 3.05 -0.03 -18.38
N ILE A 92 2.83 0.40 -17.13
CA ILE A 92 1.51 0.36 -16.48
C ILE A 92 1.03 1.78 -16.22
N ASP A 93 -0.18 2.08 -16.67
CA ASP A 93 -0.84 3.36 -16.40
C ASP A 93 -1.37 3.45 -14.97
N TRP A 94 -1.29 4.64 -14.36
CA TRP A 94 -1.75 4.88 -13.00
C TRP A 94 -3.24 4.67 -12.81
N VAL A 95 -4.06 5.00 -13.81
CA VAL A 95 -5.52 4.84 -13.73
C VAL A 95 -5.90 3.37 -13.75
N THR A 96 -5.29 2.57 -14.62
CA THR A 96 -5.54 1.12 -14.68
C THR A 96 -5.13 0.41 -13.39
N THR A 97 -4.10 0.92 -12.70
CA THR A 97 -3.70 0.42 -11.39
C THR A 97 -4.80 0.59 -10.35
N THR A 98 -5.49 1.75 -10.34
CA THR A 98 -6.60 1.95 -9.38
C THR A 98 -7.79 1.04 -9.68
N VAL A 99 -8.01 0.66 -10.93
CA VAL A 99 -9.04 -0.33 -11.31
C VAL A 99 -8.76 -1.70 -10.70
N ASP A 100 -7.50 -2.14 -10.67
CA ASP A 100 -7.11 -3.41 -10.04
C ASP A 100 -7.22 -3.36 -8.52
N VAL A 101 -6.80 -2.25 -7.90
CA VAL A 101 -6.98 -2.06 -6.45
C VAL A 101 -8.46 -2.03 -6.09
N ALA A 102 -9.33 -1.43 -6.93
CA ALA A 102 -10.78 -1.44 -6.73
C ALA A 102 -11.34 -2.88 -6.76
N ALA A 103 -10.94 -3.67 -7.73
CA ALA A 103 -11.37 -5.06 -7.84
C ALA A 103 -10.89 -5.90 -6.62
N ALA A 104 -9.66 -5.70 -6.16
CA ALA A 104 -9.15 -6.34 -4.95
C ALA A 104 -9.93 -5.90 -3.69
N ALA A 105 -10.23 -4.60 -3.57
CA ALA A 105 -11.04 -4.09 -2.48
C ALA A 105 -12.46 -4.69 -2.48
N ASP A 106 -13.09 -4.76 -3.64
CA ASP A 106 -14.44 -5.36 -3.79
C ASP A 106 -14.44 -6.87 -3.50
N HIS A 107 -13.37 -7.57 -3.85
CA HIS A 107 -13.21 -9.01 -3.55
C HIS A 107 -13.26 -9.31 -2.04
N VAL A 108 -12.69 -8.41 -1.20
CA VAL A 108 -12.65 -8.59 0.26
C VAL A 108 -13.69 -7.76 1.02
N ARG A 109 -14.42 -6.86 0.35
CA ARG A 109 -15.33 -5.91 1.00
C ARG A 109 -16.50 -6.57 1.69
N ARG A 110 -17.25 -7.43 0.99
CA ARG A 110 -18.57 -7.87 1.49
C ARG A 110 -19.30 -6.64 2.08
N ASP A 111 -19.77 -6.71 3.34
CA ASP A 111 -20.47 -5.62 4.05
C ASP A 111 -19.59 -4.94 5.10
N ARG A 112 -18.27 -4.93 4.92
CA ARG A 112 -17.29 -4.41 5.88
C ARG A 112 -16.50 -3.21 5.33
N PRO A 113 -15.92 -2.35 6.21
CA PRO A 113 -15.01 -1.30 5.79
C PRO A 113 -13.70 -1.86 5.22
N VAL A 114 -13.12 -1.11 4.27
CA VAL A 114 -11.87 -1.48 3.60
C VAL A 114 -10.88 -0.32 3.68
N GLY A 115 -9.68 -0.60 4.23
CA GLY A 115 -8.53 0.28 4.18
C GLY A 115 -7.58 -0.08 3.05
N VAL A 116 -6.79 0.89 2.61
CA VAL A 116 -5.67 0.69 1.66
C VAL A 116 -4.38 1.12 2.32
N VAL A 117 -3.36 0.27 2.29
CA VAL A 117 -2.01 0.59 2.76
C VAL A 117 -1.03 0.38 1.61
N GLY A 118 -0.35 1.43 1.19
CA GLY A 118 0.56 1.37 0.05
C GLY A 118 1.99 1.77 0.40
N PHE A 119 2.96 1.12 -0.24
CA PHE A 119 4.39 1.31 0.00
C PHE A 119 5.10 1.77 -1.29
N CYS A 120 5.95 2.80 -1.22
CA CYS A 120 6.71 3.33 -2.36
C CYS A 120 5.76 3.70 -3.52
N TYR A 121 5.87 3.03 -4.67
CA TYR A 121 4.90 3.12 -5.78
C TYR A 121 3.46 2.96 -5.28
N GLY A 122 3.22 1.96 -4.45
CA GLY A 122 1.91 1.72 -3.84
C GLY A 122 1.42 2.86 -2.94
N GLY A 123 2.31 3.67 -2.37
CA GLY A 123 1.94 4.87 -1.63
C GLY A 123 1.28 5.93 -2.53
N GLY A 124 1.82 6.12 -3.74
CA GLY A 124 1.20 6.97 -4.77
C GLY A 124 -0.14 6.42 -5.28
N VAL A 125 -0.21 5.09 -5.49
CA VAL A 125 -1.46 4.41 -5.87
C VAL A 125 -2.52 4.56 -4.77
N ALA A 126 -2.14 4.39 -3.51
CA ALA A 126 -3.04 4.54 -2.37
C ALA A 126 -3.66 5.95 -2.30
N TRP A 127 -2.87 7.01 -2.58
CA TRP A 127 -3.38 8.37 -2.70
C TRP A 127 -4.46 8.49 -3.79
N LEU A 128 -4.22 7.92 -4.97
CA LEU A 128 -5.21 7.91 -6.06
C LEU A 128 -6.48 7.15 -5.66
N CYS A 129 -6.35 6.03 -4.96
CA CYS A 129 -7.49 5.28 -4.44
C CYS A 129 -8.36 6.11 -3.49
N ALA A 130 -7.77 6.95 -2.65
CA ALA A 130 -8.50 7.85 -1.76
C ALA A 130 -9.38 8.88 -2.50
N ASN A 131 -9.02 9.22 -3.75
CA ASN A 131 -9.80 10.15 -4.58
C ASN A 131 -10.87 9.44 -5.42
N GLU A 132 -10.56 8.27 -5.97
CA GLU A 132 -11.34 7.66 -7.07
C GLU A 132 -12.26 6.53 -6.59
N MET A 133 -11.99 5.94 -5.41
CA MET A 133 -12.65 4.72 -4.96
C MET A 133 -13.48 4.94 -3.69
N ARG A 134 -14.39 3.97 -3.44
CA ARG A 134 -15.05 3.82 -2.15
C ARG A 134 -14.09 3.09 -1.19
N ILE A 135 -13.26 3.85 -0.48
CA ILE A 135 -12.32 3.37 0.53
C ILE A 135 -12.57 4.13 1.83
N ASP A 136 -12.45 3.45 2.97
CA ASP A 136 -12.79 4.00 4.27
C ASP A 136 -11.59 4.65 4.97
N ALA A 137 -10.36 4.21 4.67
CA ALA A 137 -9.11 4.82 5.15
C ALA A 137 -7.93 4.47 4.24
N VAL A 138 -6.94 5.38 4.14
CA VAL A 138 -5.74 5.18 3.34
C VAL A 138 -4.49 5.49 4.15
N VAL A 139 -3.46 4.65 4.02
CA VAL A 139 -2.13 4.90 4.56
C VAL A 139 -1.09 4.79 3.46
N GLY A 140 -0.25 5.81 3.33
CA GLY A 140 0.86 5.84 2.37
C GLY A 140 2.21 5.86 3.08
N TYR A 141 3.06 4.90 2.76
CA TYR A 141 4.46 4.86 3.18
C TYR A 141 5.36 5.30 2.02
N TYR A 142 6.19 6.31 2.26
CA TYR A 142 7.20 6.83 1.32
C TYR A 142 6.72 6.90 -0.14
N GLY A 143 5.51 7.43 -0.34
CA GLY A 143 4.87 7.58 -1.65
C GLY A 143 5.36 8.83 -2.38
N GLY A 144 6.46 8.72 -3.14
CA GLY A 144 7.10 9.86 -3.79
C GLY A 144 6.27 10.55 -4.86
N GLN A 145 5.33 9.85 -5.48
CA GLN A 145 4.49 10.40 -6.55
C GLN A 145 3.26 11.16 -6.04
N ILE A 146 3.00 11.19 -4.74
CA ILE A 146 1.84 11.87 -4.16
C ILE A 146 1.79 13.34 -4.57
N HIS A 147 2.93 14.05 -4.55
CA HIS A 147 2.99 15.46 -4.95
C HIS A 147 2.54 15.70 -6.41
N GLN A 148 2.76 14.73 -7.31
CA GLN A 148 2.31 14.81 -8.70
C GLN A 148 0.78 14.72 -8.83
N PHE A 149 0.14 14.11 -7.85
CA PHE A 149 -1.30 13.90 -7.78
C PHE A 149 -1.99 14.83 -6.77
N ILE A 150 -1.33 15.88 -6.33
CA ILE A 150 -1.81 16.79 -5.29
C ILE A 150 -3.16 17.45 -5.61
N THR A 151 -3.50 17.57 -6.90
CA THR A 151 -4.79 18.10 -7.36
C THR A 151 -5.94 17.06 -7.25
N ARG A 152 -5.62 15.80 -6.97
CA ARG A 152 -6.60 14.74 -6.73
C ARG A 152 -7.03 14.76 -5.28
N VAL A 153 -8.13 15.45 -4.99
CA VAL A 153 -8.60 15.66 -3.61
C VAL A 153 -9.04 14.35 -2.97
N PRO A 154 -8.46 13.94 -1.83
CA PRO A 154 -8.90 12.76 -1.11
C PRO A 154 -10.34 12.85 -0.63
N LYS A 155 -11.07 11.73 -0.65
CA LYS A 155 -12.48 11.62 -0.21
C LYS A 155 -12.65 10.78 1.05
N CYS A 156 -11.55 10.25 1.59
CA CYS A 156 -11.51 9.51 2.85
C CYS A 156 -10.32 9.97 3.70
N PRO A 157 -10.26 9.60 4.99
CA PRO A 157 -9.11 9.85 5.85
C PRO A 157 -7.82 9.26 5.28
N ILE A 158 -6.72 10.04 5.35
CA ILE A 158 -5.38 9.62 4.93
C ILE A 158 -4.38 9.83 6.06
N LEU A 159 -3.39 8.94 6.13
CA LEU A 159 -2.19 9.04 6.94
C LEU A 159 -0.96 8.83 6.07
N LEU A 160 0.07 9.68 6.21
CA LEU A 160 1.30 9.57 5.42
C LEU A 160 2.55 9.45 6.30
N HIS A 161 3.48 8.58 5.85
CA HIS A 161 4.76 8.32 6.50
C HIS A 161 5.91 8.54 5.50
N PHE A 162 6.90 9.37 5.85
CA PHE A 162 8.08 9.66 5.04
C PHE A 162 9.36 9.53 5.86
N GLY A 163 10.46 9.20 5.22
CA GLY A 163 11.79 9.25 5.81
C GLY A 163 12.44 10.63 5.61
N GLU A 164 13.12 11.15 6.62
CA GLU A 164 13.80 12.47 6.53
C GLU A 164 14.95 12.46 5.52
N THR A 165 15.66 11.33 5.41
CA THR A 165 16.83 11.16 4.52
C THR A 165 16.49 10.43 3.22
N ASP A 166 15.21 10.41 2.84
CA ASP A 166 14.76 9.79 1.60
C ASP A 166 15.21 10.59 0.38
N HIS A 167 16.24 10.09 -0.31
CA HIS A 167 16.80 10.74 -1.51
C HIS A 167 15.88 10.70 -2.75
N MET A 168 14.81 9.89 -2.72
CA MET A 168 13.83 9.79 -3.79
C MET A 168 12.67 10.79 -3.61
N ILE A 169 12.50 11.34 -2.40
CA ILE A 169 11.39 12.24 -2.06
C ILE A 169 11.95 13.52 -1.43
N PRO A 170 12.10 14.59 -2.21
CA PRO A 170 12.54 15.89 -1.66
C PRO A 170 11.61 16.38 -0.55
N ALA A 171 12.18 17.05 0.46
CA ALA A 171 11.39 17.64 1.54
C ALA A 171 10.35 18.65 1.03
N SER A 172 10.66 19.37 -0.07
CA SER A 172 9.73 20.28 -0.74
C SER A 172 8.43 19.58 -1.18
N ASP A 173 8.51 18.34 -1.68
CA ASP A 173 7.33 17.61 -2.14
C ASP A 173 6.40 17.26 -0.96
N ILE A 174 7.01 16.95 0.21
CA ILE A 174 6.25 16.71 1.44
C ILE A 174 5.62 18.01 1.94
N ASP A 175 6.33 19.11 1.87
CA ASP A 175 5.85 20.43 2.29
C ASP A 175 4.72 20.94 1.38
N ASP A 176 4.76 20.64 0.08
CA ASP A 176 3.68 20.95 -0.86
C ASP A 176 2.40 20.17 -0.49
N VAL A 177 2.52 18.89 -0.12
CA VAL A 177 1.38 18.11 0.35
C VAL A 177 0.81 18.65 1.65
N ARG A 178 1.67 19.05 2.62
CA ARG A 178 1.23 19.69 3.86
C ARG A 178 0.51 21.01 3.64
N ALA A 179 1.04 21.82 2.72
CA ALA A 179 0.43 23.13 2.40
C ALA A 179 -0.95 22.95 1.75
N ALA A 180 -1.10 21.97 0.85
CA ALA A 180 -2.36 21.70 0.18
C ALA A 180 -3.40 21.03 1.11
N TYR A 181 -2.95 20.21 2.05
CA TYR A 181 -3.81 19.38 2.91
C TYR A 181 -3.35 19.44 4.38
N PRO A 182 -3.52 20.58 5.08
CA PRO A 182 -3.01 20.79 6.45
C PRO A 182 -3.65 19.85 7.49
N ASP A 183 -4.80 19.27 7.19
CA ASP A 183 -5.51 18.36 8.09
C ASP A 183 -5.07 16.88 7.94
N ILE A 184 -4.25 16.56 6.92
CA ILE A 184 -3.73 15.19 6.74
C ILE A 184 -2.54 14.98 7.69
N PRO A 185 -2.58 13.96 8.58
CA PRO A 185 -1.43 13.61 9.40
C PRO A 185 -0.26 13.13 8.52
N ILE A 186 0.87 13.86 8.58
CA ILE A 186 2.10 13.53 7.87
C ILE A 186 3.24 13.42 8.88
N TYR A 187 3.79 12.21 8.99
CA TYR A 187 4.94 11.93 9.86
C TYR A 187 6.21 11.78 9.04
N VAL A 188 7.25 12.51 9.44
CA VAL A 188 8.61 12.38 8.89
C VAL A 188 9.50 11.81 9.97
N TYR A 189 10.20 10.72 9.67
CA TYR A 189 11.02 9.98 10.62
C TYR A 189 12.48 10.39 10.51
N PRO A 190 13.08 10.99 11.58
CA PRO A 190 14.46 11.43 11.56
C PRO A 190 15.44 10.32 11.23
N GLY A 191 16.35 10.58 10.30
CA GLY A 191 17.39 9.64 9.87
C GLY A 191 16.92 8.47 9.00
N ALA A 192 15.61 8.22 8.88
CA ALA A 192 15.07 7.15 8.06
C ALA A 192 15.15 7.49 6.56
N GLY A 193 15.49 6.50 5.73
CA GLY A 193 15.54 6.61 4.26
C GLY A 193 14.34 6.01 3.57
N HIS A 194 14.40 5.94 2.22
CA HIS A 194 13.36 5.29 1.43
C HIS A 194 13.24 3.80 1.76
N GLY A 195 12.03 3.31 1.98
CA GLY A 195 11.79 1.90 2.31
C GLY A 195 12.13 1.53 3.75
N PHE A 196 12.20 2.48 4.67
CA PHE A 196 12.56 2.26 6.09
C PHE A 196 11.69 1.21 6.79
N ASN A 197 10.50 0.93 6.30
CA ASN A 197 9.58 -0.06 6.88
C ASN A 197 9.84 -1.50 6.39
N CYS A 198 10.68 -1.68 5.38
CA CYS A 198 10.94 -3.00 4.80
C CYS A 198 12.12 -3.68 5.50
N ASP A 199 11.84 -4.71 6.31
CA ASP A 199 12.79 -5.41 7.19
C ASP A 199 13.86 -6.24 6.47
N ILE A 200 13.69 -6.45 5.16
CA ILE A 200 14.66 -7.15 4.30
C ILE A 200 15.51 -6.20 3.43
N ARG A 201 15.36 -4.88 3.60
CA ARG A 201 16.17 -3.87 2.90
C ARG A 201 17.27 -3.34 3.81
N ALA A 202 18.38 -2.92 3.18
CA ALA A 202 19.47 -2.25 3.89
C ALA A 202 19.05 -0.89 4.51
N SER A 203 18.00 -0.27 4.00
CA SER A 203 17.42 0.98 4.51
C SER A 203 16.44 0.78 5.68
N TYR A 204 16.25 -0.45 6.17
CA TYR A 204 15.37 -0.72 7.29
C TYR A 204 15.78 0.04 8.55
N ASP A 205 14.83 0.78 9.11
CA ASP A 205 14.98 1.43 10.41
C ASP A 205 13.94 0.87 11.38
N PRO A 206 14.35 0.00 12.32
CA PRO A 206 13.40 -0.65 13.22
C PRO A 206 12.65 0.33 14.13
N GLY A 207 13.26 1.46 14.49
CA GLY A 207 12.62 2.48 15.33
C GLY A 207 11.55 3.26 14.58
N ALA A 208 11.88 3.73 13.38
CA ALA A 208 10.94 4.40 12.50
C ALA A 208 9.80 3.46 12.06
N SER A 209 10.13 2.23 11.70
CA SER A 209 9.16 1.20 11.30
C SER A 209 8.16 0.90 12.41
N ALA A 210 8.61 0.66 13.64
CA ALA A 210 7.73 0.40 14.78
C ALA A 210 6.78 1.57 15.04
N GLN A 211 7.31 2.81 15.09
CA GLN A 211 6.48 4.00 15.30
C GLN A 211 5.46 4.22 14.17
N ALA A 212 5.86 4.00 12.91
CA ALA A 212 4.96 4.12 11.77
C ALA A 212 3.86 3.07 11.82
N GLN A 213 4.20 1.84 12.19
CA GLN A 213 3.25 0.75 12.33
C GLN A 213 2.23 1.00 13.45
N ASP A 214 2.67 1.47 14.62
CA ASP A 214 1.77 1.81 15.72
C ASP A 214 0.76 2.89 15.31
N ARG A 215 1.22 3.95 14.67
CA ARG A 215 0.36 5.03 14.14
C ARG A 215 -0.61 4.53 13.08
N THR A 216 -0.13 3.69 12.18
CA THR A 216 -0.96 3.05 11.14
C THR A 216 -2.06 2.20 11.78
N ASN A 217 -1.71 1.34 12.75
CA ASN A 217 -2.66 0.46 13.42
C ASN A 217 -3.72 1.25 14.18
N GLU A 218 -3.33 2.31 14.90
CA GLU A 218 -4.27 3.20 15.59
C GLU A 218 -5.21 3.93 14.62
N PHE A 219 -4.66 4.44 13.51
CA PHE A 219 -5.42 5.11 12.47
C PHE A 219 -6.43 4.16 11.81
N LEU A 220 -5.99 2.99 11.37
CA LEU A 220 -6.87 1.99 10.75
C LEU A 220 -7.94 1.51 11.73
N ALA A 221 -7.60 1.23 12.98
CA ALA A 221 -8.58 0.83 14.00
C ALA A 221 -9.65 1.90 14.24
N THR A 222 -9.26 3.19 14.17
CA THR A 222 -10.18 4.31 14.34
C THR A 222 -11.19 4.40 13.20
N TYR A 223 -10.74 4.28 11.96
CA TYR A 223 -11.58 4.52 10.79
C TYR A 223 -12.25 3.25 10.23
N LEU A 224 -11.74 2.06 10.57
CA LEU A 224 -12.34 0.78 10.19
C LEU A 224 -13.16 0.14 11.33
N GLY A 225 -13.23 0.78 12.51
CA GLY A 225 -14.09 0.32 13.61
C GLY A 225 -13.66 -1.01 14.23
N THR A 226 -12.35 -1.32 14.25
CA THR A 226 -11.82 -2.61 14.78
C THR A 226 -11.25 -2.51 16.19
N ARG A 227 -11.71 -1.55 17.01
CA ARG A 227 -11.35 -1.39 18.43
C ARG A 227 -12.10 -2.35 19.33
#